data_ec66f4c28df23015f38f3f2d8c1500fc
#
_entry.id   ec66f4c28df23015f38f3f2d8c1500fc
#
_cell.length_a   1.000
_cell.length_b   1.000
_cell.length_c   1.000
_cell.angle_alpha   90.00
_cell.angle_beta   90.00
_cell.angle_gamma   90.00
#
_symmetry.space_group_name_H-M   'P 1'
#
loop_
_entity.id
_entity.type
_entity.pdbx_description
1 polymer ?
#
loop_
_entity_poly.entity_id
_entity_poly.type
_entity_poly.pdbx_seq_one_letter_code
_entity_poly.pdbx_strand_id
1 'polypeptide(L)'
;MLQHPQLLNTSTPQLNMKNFALIGLAGYIAPRHLRAIKDTGNQLLVALDKSDNVGVIDSYFPDADFFTEFERFDRHVEKLKQSGANLDFVTVCSPNYLHDAHIRFGLRNGADVICEKPLVLNPWNVEALKKTSKETGQKIYTILQLRLHPAIIELKKRIAAEPADKIHDIDLTYITSRGKWYYASWKGDLNKSGGIATNIGIHFFDMLSWIFGEVQQNIVHVQTHDRAAGYLKLQKARVRWFLSIN
;
A
#
# COMPACT_ATOMS: atom_id res chain seq x y z
N MET A 1 30.67 -46.08 -29.35
CA MET A 1 29.82 -44.90 -29.63
C MET A 1 29.11 -44.49 -28.35
N LEU A 2 29.61 -43.48 -27.68
CA LEU A 2 29.02 -42.95 -26.46
C LEU A 2 28.12 -41.77 -26.87
N GLN A 3 26.80 -41.89 -26.62
CA GLN A 3 25.83 -40.83 -26.86
C GLN A 3 25.95 -39.79 -25.73
N HIS A 4 26.20 -38.51 -26.09
CA HIS A 4 26.13 -37.39 -25.19
C HIS A 4 24.66 -37.10 -24.83
N PRO A 5 24.32 -36.83 -23.52
CA PRO A 5 23.00 -36.38 -23.16
C PRO A 5 22.81 -34.94 -23.66
N GLN A 6 21.74 -34.71 -24.40
CA GLN A 6 21.29 -33.35 -24.74
C GLN A 6 20.88 -32.60 -23.48
N LEU A 7 21.55 -31.50 -23.23
CA LEU A 7 21.15 -30.51 -22.21
C LEU A 7 19.78 -29.93 -22.61
N LEU A 8 18.77 -30.24 -21.83
CA LEU A 8 17.46 -29.57 -21.90
C LEU A 8 17.65 -28.10 -21.61
N ASN A 9 17.52 -27.27 -22.62
CA ASN A 9 17.43 -25.81 -22.51
C ASN A 9 16.11 -25.46 -21.79
N THR A 10 16.14 -25.39 -20.49
CA THR A 10 15.04 -24.78 -19.71
C THR A 10 15.16 -23.26 -19.88
N SER A 11 14.55 -22.74 -20.94
CA SER A 11 14.32 -21.31 -21.07
C SER A 11 13.43 -20.87 -19.89
N THR A 12 14.03 -20.23 -18.90
CA THR A 12 13.30 -19.47 -17.87
C THR A 12 12.35 -18.52 -18.61
N PRO A 13 11.05 -18.47 -18.28
CA PRO A 13 10.16 -17.53 -18.93
C PRO A 13 10.74 -16.13 -18.73
N GLN A 14 11.05 -15.44 -19.82
CA GLN A 14 11.48 -14.05 -19.80
C GLN A 14 10.25 -13.26 -19.33
N LEU A 15 10.22 -12.94 -18.03
CA LEU A 15 9.21 -12.04 -17.46
C LEU A 15 9.32 -10.72 -18.22
N ASN A 16 8.29 -10.36 -18.98
CA ASN A 16 8.24 -9.08 -19.66
C ASN A 16 8.42 -7.97 -18.62
N MET A 17 9.48 -7.18 -18.76
CA MET A 17 9.78 -6.02 -17.93
C MET A 17 8.58 -5.08 -17.90
N LYS A 18 8.17 -4.64 -16.69
CA LYS A 18 7.03 -3.77 -16.46
C LYS A 18 7.46 -2.33 -16.24
N ASN A 19 6.67 -1.42 -16.75
CA ASN A 19 6.86 0.02 -16.67
C ASN A 19 6.10 0.60 -15.48
N PHE A 20 6.83 1.26 -14.60
CA PHE A 20 6.29 1.89 -13.40
C PHE A 20 6.33 3.41 -13.47
N ALA A 21 5.32 4.04 -12.86
CA ALA A 21 5.40 5.41 -12.37
C ALA A 21 5.33 5.40 -10.84
N LEU A 22 5.96 6.38 -10.17
CA LEU A 22 5.93 6.51 -8.73
C LEU A 22 5.53 7.93 -8.31
N ILE A 23 4.49 8.06 -7.47
CA ILE A 23 4.00 9.32 -6.92
C ILE A 23 4.28 9.36 -5.41
N GLY A 24 4.99 10.41 -4.96
CA GLY A 24 5.41 10.55 -3.56
C GLY A 24 6.85 10.08 -3.32
N LEU A 25 7.76 10.40 -4.25
CA LEU A 25 9.14 9.91 -4.31
C LEU A 25 10.00 10.35 -3.11
N ALA A 26 9.79 11.57 -2.57
CA ALA A 26 10.49 12.07 -1.38
C ALA A 26 9.96 11.47 -0.06
N GLY A 27 8.93 10.63 -0.13
CA GLY A 27 8.34 9.97 1.03
C GLY A 27 9.27 8.92 1.65
N TYR A 28 9.21 8.76 2.98
CA TYR A 28 10.01 7.78 3.72
C TYR A 28 9.92 6.34 3.18
N ILE A 29 8.77 5.96 2.62
CA ILE A 29 8.52 4.61 2.14
C ILE A 29 8.97 4.38 0.69
N ALA A 30 9.10 5.44 -0.11
CA ALA A 30 9.41 5.36 -1.53
C ALA A 30 10.68 4.55 -1.87
N PRO A 31 11.80 4.64 -1.09
CA PRO A 31 12.99 3.85 -1.36
C PRO A 31 12.74 2.33 -1.33
N ARG A 32 11.77 1.86 -0.53
CA ARG A 32 11.40 0.44 -0.51
C ARG A 32 10.69 0.01 -1.79
N HIS A 33 9.85 0.88 -2.35
CA HIS A 33 9.19 0.64 -3.63
C HIS A 33 10.19 0.69 -4.79
N LEU A 34 11.10 1.69 -4.82
CA LEU A 34 12.17 1.75 -5.81
C LEU A 34 13.00 0.46 -5.82
N ARG A 35 13.39 0.01 -4.64
CA ARG A 35 14.12 -1.25 -4.49
C ARG A 35 13.32 -2.44 -5.00
N ALA A 36 12.05 -2.56 -4.63
CA ALA A 36 11.20 -3.66 -5.06
C ALA A 36 11.01 -3.68 -6.58
N ILE A 37 10.81 -2.53 -7.23
CA ILE A 37 10.72 -2.41 -8.70
C ILE A 37 12.03 -2.91 -9.33
N LYS A 38 13.19 -2.48 -8.83
CA LYS A 38 14.52 -2.88 -9.32
C LYS A 38 14.78 -4.37 -9.10
N ASP A 39 14.56 -4.88 -7.89
CA ASP A 39 14.84 -6.27 -7.51
C ASP A 39 13.95 -7.27 -8.29
N THR A 40 12.80 -6.83 -8.79
CA THR A 40 11.89 -7.64 -9.64
C THR A 40 12.17 -7.51 -11.14
N GLY A 41 13.25 -6.82 -11.54
CA GLY A 41 13.65 -6.68 -12.93
C GLY A 41 12.77 -5.74 -13.75
N ASN A 42 12.08 -4.82 -13.09
CA ASN A 42 11.21 -3.84 -13.73
C ASN A 42 11.88 -2.47 -13.80
N GLN A 43 11.27 -1.52 -14.50
CA GLN A 43 11.80 -0.16 -14.67
C GLN A 43 10.84 0.92 -14.17
N LEU A 44 11.40 2.00 -13.68
CA LEU A 44 10.69 3.23 -13.39
C LEU A 44 10.88 4.18 -14.58
N LEU A 45 9.80 4.60 -15.22
CA LEU A 45 9.86 5.55 -16.31
C LEU A 45 9.79 7.00 -15.81
N VAL A 46 8.94 7.25 -14.81
CA VAL A 46 8.67 8.61 -14.35
C VAL A 46 8.29 8.64 -12.89
N ALA A 47 8.67 9.71 -12.19
CA ALA A 47 8.32 9.94 -10.80
C ALA A 47 7.85 11.37 -10.54
N LEU A 48 7.05 11.51 -9.48
CA LEU A 48 6.50 12.78 -9.02
C LEU A 48 6.69 12.95 -7.51
N ASP A 49 7.16 14.10 -7.11
CA ASP A 49 7.01 14.63 -5.74
C ASP A 49 7.07 16.16 -5.76
N LYS A 50 6.32 16.83 -4.90
CA LYS A 50 6.40 18.29 -4.76
C LYS A 50 7.74 18.79 -4.19
N SER A 51 8.48 17.90 -3.50
CA SER A 51 9.84 18.15 -3.00
C SER A 51 10.85 17.66 -4.03
N ASP A 52 11.90 18.43 -4.24
CA ASP A 52 13.05 18.10 -5.08
C ASP A 52 14.17 17.33 -4.34
N ASN A 53 13.94 17.03 -3.06
CA ASN A 53 14.89 16.21 -2.28
C ASN A 53 14.68 14.71 -2.59
N VAL A 54 15.03 14.33 -3.81
CA VAL A 54 14.74 13.00 -4.38
C VAL A 54 15.97 12.29 -4.92
N GLY A 55 17.18 12.71 -4.55
CA GLY A 55 18.44 12.12 -5.02
C GLY A 55 18.56 10.59 -4.82
N VAL A 56 17.68 9.99 -4.01
CA VAL A 56 17.57 8.54 -3.87
C VAL A 56 17.24 7.83 -5.20
N ILE A 57 16.58 8.51 -6.14
CA ILE A 57 16.21 7.92 -7.44
C ILE A 57 17.44 7.49 -8.23
N ASP A 58 18.53 8.25 -8.16
CA ASP A 58 19.78 7.99 -8.91
C ASP A 58 20.41 6.64 -8.54
N SER A 59 20.19 6.18 -7.30
CA SER A 59 20.69 4.89 -6.82
C SER A 59 19.93 3.69 -7.42
N TYR A 60 18.74 3.92 -7.96
CA TYR A 60 17.86 2.86 -8.47
C TYR A 60 17.57 3.02 -9.96
N PHE A 61 17.17 4.23 -10.38
CA PHE A 61 16.70 4.54 -11.73
C PHE A 61 17.14 5.92 -12.17
N PRO A 62 18.44 6.11 -12.50
CA PRO A 62 19.00 7.41 -12.87
C PRO A 62 18.41 7.99 -14.17
N ASP A 63 17.85 7.14 -15.03
CA ASP A 63 17.25 7.54 -16.30
C ASP A 63 15.75 7.86 -16.21
N ALA A 64 15.13 7.74 -15.02
CA ALA A 64 13.72 8.04 -14.82
C ALA A 64 13.47 9.55 -14.84
N ASP A 65 12.45 9.98 -15.59
CA ASP A 65 12.04 11.38 -15.57
C ASP A 65 11.43 11.78 -14.22
N PHE A 66 11.72 13.00 -13.76
CA PHE A 66 11.20 13.51 -12.50
C PHE A 66 10.48 14.85 -12.66
N PHE A 67 9.36 15.00 -11.95
CA PHE A 67 8.54 16.21 -11.95
C PHE A 67 8.18 16.64 -10.54
N THR A 68 8.09 17.96 -10.32
CA THR A 68 7.60 18.55 -9.07
C THR A 68 6.14 18.98 -9.15
N GLU A 69 5.61 19.09 -10.36
CA GLU A 69 4.23 19.53 -10.63
C GLU A 69 3.42 18.40 -11.25
N PHE A 70 2.23 18.18 -10.71
CA PHE A 70 1.35 17.09 -11.15
C PHE A 70 0.92 17.28 -12.62
N GLU A 71 0.66 18.50 -13.04
CA GLU A 71 0.20 18.81 -14.41
C GLU A 71 1.28 18.51 -15.47
N ARG A 72 2.55 18.72 -15.12
CA ARG A 72 3.67 18.38 -16.00
C ARG A 72 3.90 16.88 -16.05
N PHE A 73 3.78 16.20 -14.91
CA PHE A 73 3.85 14.76 -14.80
C PHE A 73 2.73 14.08 -15.61
N ASP A 74 1.47 14.54 -15.46
CA ASP A 74 0.32 14.01 -16.19
C ASP A 74 0.50 14.13 -17.71
N ARG A 75 0.89 15.33 -18.20
CA ARG A 75 1.20 15.52 -19.62
C ARG A 75 2.36 14.66 -20.13
N HIS A 76 3.35 14.41 -19.29
CA HIS A 76 4.47 13.54 -19.66
C HIS A 76 4.01 12.09 -19.78
N VAL A 77 3.20 11.59 -18.86
CA VAL A 77 2.61 10.24 -18.93
C VAL A 77 1.77 10.07 -20.21
N GLU A 78 1.00 11.10 -20.59
CA GLU A 78 0.27 11.06 -21.87
C GLU A 78 1.22 11.00 -23.08
N LYS A 79 2.35 11.71 -23.07
CA LYS A 79 3.37 11.62 -24.14
C LYS A 79 4.00 10.23 -24.21
N LEU A 80 4.34 9.62 -23.03
CA LEU A 80 4.83 8.24 -22.98
C LEU A 80 3.84 7.28 -23.63
N LYS A 81 2.57 7.40 -23.30
CA LYS A 81 1.50 6.59 -23.89
C LYS A 81 1.40 6.76 -25.42
N GLN A 82 1.47 7.98 -25.91
CA GLN A 82 1.46 8.27 -27.35
C GLN A 82 2.68 7.71 -28.08
N SER A 83 3.84 7.60 -27.41
CA SER A 83 5.04 6.96 -27.95
C SER A 83 5.05 5.44 -27.84
N GLY A 84 4.00 4.83 -27.24
CA GLY A 84 3.91 3.38 -27.03
C GLY A 84 4.54 2.90 -25.71
N ALA A 85 5.11 3.79 -24.91
CA ALA A 85 5.67 3.46 -23.59
C ALA A 85 4.58 3.51 -22.49
N ASN A 86 3.64 2.56 -22.54
CA ASN A 86 2.54 2.50 -21.58
C ASN A 86 3.03 2.15 -20.17
N LEU A 87 2.38 2.70 -19.16
CA LEU A 87 2.56 2.30 -17.77
C LEU A 87 1.81 1.00 -17.49
N ASP A 88 2.47 0.02 -16.89
CA ASP A 88 1.83 -1.17 -16.34
C ASP A 88 1.33 -0.90 -14.91
N PHE A 89 2.10 -0.13 -14.13
CA PHE A 89 1.81 0.15 -12.73
C PHE A 89 2.04 1.62 -12.35
N VAL A 90 1.17 2.14 -11.50
CA VAL A 90 1.41 3.38 -10.75
C VAL A 90 1.55 3.06 -9.26
N THR A 91 2.70 3.38 -8.69
CA THR A 91 2.96 3.23 -7.26
C THR A 91 2.65 4.53 -6.53
N VAL A 92 1.77 4.48 -5.51
CA VAL A 92 1.31 5.64 -4.75
C VAL A 92 1.89 5.60 -3.34
N CYS A 93 2.86 6.49 -3.09
CA CYS A 93 3.55 6.70 -1.81
C CYS A 93 3.31 8.10 -1.22
N SER A 94 2.38 8.83 -1.77
CA SER A 94 2.00 10.18 -1.36
C SER A 94 1.31 10.22 0.01
N PRO A 95 1.06 11.40 0.59
CA PRO A 95 0.25 11.51 1.81
C PRO A 95 -1.17 10.93 1.65
N ASN A 96 -1.70 10.34 2.72
CA ASN A 96 -2.95 9.57 2.72
C ASN A 96 -4.13 10.26 2.03
N TYR A 97 -4.30 11.57 2.24
CA TYR A 97 -5.42 12.34 1.67
C TYR A 97 -5.37 12.50 0.14
N LEU A 98 -4.23 12.19 -0.48
CA LEU A 98 -4.02 12.27 -1.93
C LEU A 98 -4.20 10.91 -2.63
N HIS A 99 -4.29 9.82 -1.88
CA HIS A 99 -4.32 8.47 -2.43
C HIS A 99 -5.46 8.29 -3.44
N ASP A 100 -6.69 8.71 -3.10
CA ASP A 100 -7.84 8.57 -4.00
C ASP A 100 -7.60 9.20 -5.39
N ALA A 101 -7.09 10.43 -5.42
CA ALA A 101 -6.81 11.14 -6.66
C ALA A 101 -5.71 10.44 -7.49
N HIS A 102 -4.63 10.00 -6.83
CA HIS A 102 -3.52 9.35 -7.50
C HIS A 102 -3.84 7.92 -7.96
N ILE A 103 -4.69 7.20 -7.22
CA ILE A 103 -5.22 5.91 -7.67
C ILE A 103 -6.05 6.09 -8.94
N ARG A 104 -6.98 7.06 -8.95
CA ARG A 104 -7.80 7.36 -10.13
C ARG A 104 -6.96 7.76 -11.34
N PHE A 105 -5.87 8.49 -11.10
CA PHE A 105 -4.90 8.81 -12.16
C PHE A 105 -4.35 7.53 -12.79
N GLY A 106 -3.83 6.59 -11.99
CA GLY A 106 -3.30 5.32 -12.49
C GLY A 106 -4.33 4.52 -13.30
N LEU A 107 -5.52 4.31 -12.73
CA LEU A 107 -6.59 3.56 -13.38
C LEU A 107 -7.00 4.17 -14.73
N ARG A 108 -7.15 5.49 -14.81
CA ARG A 108 -7.52 6.19 -16.06
C ARG A 108 -6.42 6.14 -17.11
N ASN A 109 -5.17 6.01 -16.72
CA ASN A 109 -4.05 5.82 -17.63
C ASN A 109 -3.85 4.36 -18.07
N GLY A 110 -4.72 3.45 -17.65
CA GLY A 110 -4.66 2.04 -18.02
C GLY A 110 -3.61 1.24 -17.23
N ALA A 111 -3.17 1.76 -16.07
CA ALA A 111 -2.20 1.11 -15.21
C ALA A 111 -2.87 0.49 -13.97
N ASP A 112 -2.41 -0.66 -13.55
CA ASP A 112 -2.69 -1.18 -12.23
C ASP A 112 -2.06 -0.28 -11.16
N VAL A 113 -2.63 -0.24 -9.96
CA VAL A 113 -2.15 0.68 -8.92
C VAL A 113 -1.69 -0.09 -7.69
N ILE A 114 -0.47 0.21 -7.22
CA ILE A 114 0.05 -0.26 -5.93
C ILE A 114 0.04 0.94 -4.99
N CYS A 115 -0.84 0.92 -3.99
CA CYS A 115 -1.02 2.04 -3.07
C CYS A 115 -0.59 1.70 -1.66
N GLU A 116 0.14 2.63 -1.03
CA GLU A 116 0.40 2.59 0.41
C GLU A 116 -0.90 2.66 1.21
N LYS A 117 -0.82 2.16 2.41
CA LYS A 117 -1.95 2.21 3.35
C LYS A 117 -2.05 3.60 4.05
N PRO A 118 -3.24 4.00 4.51
CA PRO A 118 -4.55 3.42 4.19
C PRO A 118 -4.91 3.65 2.72
N LEU A 119 -5.70 2.79 2.14
CA LEU A 119 -6.11 2.94 0.73
C LEU A 119 -6.72 4.33 0.49
N VAL A 120 -7.66 4.72 1.34
CA VAL A 120 -8.33 6.03 1.36
C VAL A 120 -8.68 6.42 2.79
N LEU A 121 -9.03 7.68 3.01
CA LEU A 121 -9.50 8.17 4.33
C LEU A 121 -11.02 8.04 4.49
N ASN A 122 -11.76 8.09 3.40
CA ASN A 122 -13.21 8.05 3.40
C ASN A 122 -13.71 6.73 2.77
N PRO A 123 -14.52 5.92 3.49
CA PRO A 123 -15.05 4.65 2.97
C PRO A 123 -15.84 4.80 1.65
N TRP A 124 -16.51 5.92 1.43
CA TRP A 124 -17.23 6.20 0.17
C TRP A 124 -16.30 6.13 -1.06
N ASN A 125 -15.04 6.52 -0.90
CA ASN A 125 -14.06 6.45 -1.97
C ASN A 125 -13.73 5.00 -2.35
N VAL A 126 -13.85 4.05 -1.42
CA VAL A 126 -13.65 2.62 -1.71
C VAL A 126 -14.62 2.15 -2.78
N GLU A 127 -15.91 2.46 -2.62
CA GLU A 127 -16.94 2.04 -3.58
C GLU A 127 -16.75 2.75 -4.94
N ALA A 128 -16.41 4.02 -4.92
CA ALA A 128 -16.10 4.76 -6.14
C ALA A 128 -14.86 4.20 -6.86
N LEU A 129 -13.81 3.83 -6.13
CA LEU A 129 -12.62 3.19 -6.69
C LEU A 129 -12.90 1.79 -7.23
N LYS A 130 -13.72 0.99 -6.56
CA LYS A 130 -14.19 -0.32 -7.07
C LYS A 130 -14.90 -0.16 -8.40
N LYS A 131 -15.79 0.84 -8.51
CA LYS A 131 -16.49 1.15 -9.77
C LYS A 131 -15.50 1.51 -10.87
N THR A 132 -14.58 2.46 -10.62
CA THR A 132 -13.56 2.87 -11.61
C THR A 132 -12.66 1.70 -12.01
N SER A 133 -12.20 0.88 -11.06
CA SER A 133 -11.42 -0.33 -11.32
C SER A 133 -12.15 -1.29 -12.26
N LYS A 134 -13.46 -1.51 -12.03
CA LYS A 134 -14.29 -2.35 -12.90
C LYS A 134 -14.46 -1.74 -14.30
N GLU A 135 -14.65 -0.44 -14.40
CA GLU A 135 -14.84 0.28 -15.68
C GLU A 135 -13.56 0.27 -16.53
N THR A 136 -12.40 0.42 -15.90
CA THR A 136 -11.10 0.44 -16.59
C THR A 136 -10.51 -0.94 -16.81
N GLY A 137 -10.96 -1.95 -16.07
CA GLY A 137 -10.36 -3.29 -16.06
C GLY A 137 -9.06 -3.38 -15.25
N GLN A 138 -8.60 -2.28 -14.65
CA GLN A 138 -7.36 -2.21 -13.88
C GLN A 138 -7.58 -2.56 -12.41
N LYS A 139 -6.52 -3.03 -11.74
CA LYS A 139 -6.57 -3.49 -10.35
C LYS A 139 -5.92 -2.48 -9.39
N ILE A 140 -6.36 -2.53 -8.14
CA ILE A 140 -5.78 -1.76 -7.04
C ILE A 140 -5.25 -2.73 -5.99
N TYR A 141 -3.97 -2.58 -5.64
CA TYR A 141 -3.29 -3.35 -4.61
C TYR A 141 -2.92 -2.43 -3.45
N THR A 142 -3.32 -2.78 -2.24
CA THR A 142 -2.96 -2.02 -1.02
C THR A 142 -1.87 -2.75 -0.25
N ILE A 143 -0.87 -2.00 0.21
CA ILE A 143 0.24 -2.58 0.99
C ILE A 143 -0.20 -2.81 2.43
N LEU A 144 -0.48 -4.08 2.76
CA LEU A 144 -0.88 -4.56 4.08
C LEU A 144 0.03 -5.72 4.50
N GLN A 145 1.30 -5.42 4.70
CA GLN A 145 2.41 -6.35 4.79
C GLN A 145 2.34 -7.34 5.97
N LEU A 146 1.56 -7.08 7.03
CA LEU A 146 1.45 -8.01 8.14
C LEU A 146 0.89 -9.37 7.74
N ARG A 147 0.05 -9.42 6.70
CA ARG A 147 -0.46 -10.67 6.13
C ARG A 147 0.64 -11.59 5.59
N LEU A 148 1.80 -11.04 5.25
CA LEU A 148 2.93 -11.79 4.70
C LEU A 148 3.94 -12.23 5.77
N HIS A 149 3.75 -11.83 7.03
CA HIS A 149 4.65 -12.21 8.10
C HIS A 149 4.48 -13.70 8.44
N PRO A 150 5.56 -14.51 8.48
CA PRO A 150 5.44 -15.97 8.68
C PRO A 150 4.64 -16.37 9.91
N ALA A 151 4.86 -15.70 11.05
CA ALA A 151 4.13 -15.99 12.29
C ALA A 151 2.63 -15.67 12.17
N ILE A 152 2.26 -14.64 11.38
CA ILE A 152 0.84 -14.27 11.14
C ILE A 152 0.18 -15.28 10.20
N ILE A 153 0.88 -15.74 9.18
CA ILE A 153 0.40 -16.83 8.31
C ILE A 153 0.15 -18.09 9.11
N GLU A 154 1.09 -18.46 9.98
CA GLU A 154 0.96 -19.66 10.82
C GLU A 154 -0.18 -19.52 11.84
N LEU A 155 -0.30 -18.35 12.48
CA LEU A 155 -1.42 -18.08 13.39
C LEU A 155 -2.76 -18.23 12.66
N LYS A 156 -2.90 -17.67 11.44
CA LYS A 156 -4.11 -17.85 10.66
C LYS A 156 -4.44 -19.31 10.37
N LYS A 157 -3.45 -20.13 10.01
CA LYS A 157 -3.64 -21.57 9.78
C LYS A 157 -4.16 -22.27 11.03
N ARG A 158 -3.57 -21.98 12.20
CA ARG A 158 -4.02 -22.54 13.49
C ARG A 158 -5.47 -22.16 13.79
N ILE A 159 -5.83 -20.87 13.67
CA ILE A 159 -7.20 -20.39 13.91
C ILE A 159 -8.19 -21.00 12.91
N ALA A 160 -7.79 -21.21 11.66
CA ALA A 160 -8.64 -21.83 10.65
C ALA A 160 -8.93 -23.32 10.96
N ALA A 161 -8.00 -24.00 11.61
CA ALA A 161 -8.16 -25.42 12.00
C ALA A 161 -9.00 -25.62 13.30
N GLU A 162 -9.28 -24.55 14.05
CA GLU A 162 -10.09 -24.62 15.27
C GLU A 162 -11.60 -24.66 14.97
N PRO A 163 -12.41 -25.17 15.92
CA PRO A 163 -13.89 -25.19 15.78
C PRO A 163 -14.46 -23.83 15.36
N ALA A 164 -15.49 -23.85 14.55
CA ALA A 164 -16.08 -22.63 13.97
C ALA A 164 -16.70 -21.70 15.02
N ASP A 165 -17.19 -22.29 16.11
CA ASP A 165 -17.84 -21.62 17.25
C ASP A 165 -16.85 -21.09 18.30
N LYS A 166 -15.56 -21.44 18.20
CA LYS A 166 -14.56 -20.95 19.13
C LYS A 166 -14.32 -19.47 18.97
N ILE A 167 -14.53 -18.72 20.04
CA ILE A 167 -14.32 -17.26 20.10
C ILE A 167 -13.07 -16.98 20.94
N HIS A 168 -12.23 -16.09 20.42
CA HIS A 168 -11.00 -15.63 21.07
C HIS A 168 -11.20 -14.25 21.70
N ASP A 169 -10.74 -14.05 22.93
CA ASP A 169 -10.64 -12.73 23.56
C ASP A 169 -9.23 -12.19 23.37
N ILE A 170 -9.10 -11.02 22.77
CA ILE A 170 -7.83 -10.43 22.37
C ILE A 170 -7.70 -9.03 22.95
N ASP A 171 -6.54 -8.75 23.52
CA ASP A 171 -6.10 -7.40 23.90
C ASP A 171 -5.00 -6.96 22.94
N LEU A 172 -5.30 -5.98 22.07
CA LEU A 172 -4.36 -5.37 21.17
C LEU A 172 -3.87 -4.04 21.76
N THR A 173 -2.61 -3.96 22.10
CA THR A 173 -1.99 -2.71 22.54
C THR A 173 -0.80 -2.39 21.65
N TYR A 174 -0.78 -1.17 21.08
CA TYR A 174 0.34 -0.65 20.32
C TYR A 174 0.68 0.77 20.77
N ILE A 175 1.86 0.93 21.34
CA ILE A 175 2.39 2.21 21.82
C ILE A 175 3.71 2.47 21.09
N THR A 176 3.81 3.63 20.43
CA THR A 176 5.01 4.03 19.71
C THR A 176 5.19 5.54 19.79
N SER A 177 6.22 5.99 20.49
CA SER A 177 6.49 7.42 20.60
C SER A 177 6.78 8.06 19.24
N ARG A 178 6.27 9.28 19.06
CA ARG A 178 6.55 10.14 17.91
C ARG A 178 7.07 11.48 18.36
N GLY A 179 8.14 11.94 17.70
CA GLY A 179 8.70 13.26 17.98
C GLY A 179 7.81 14.41 17.49
N LYS A 180 8.15 15.64 17.85
CA LYS A 180 7.42 16.87 17.46
C LYS A 180 7.20 16.99 15.94
N TRP A 181 8.09 16.45 15.13
CA TRP A 181 8.00 16.42 13.65
C TRP A 181 6.70 15.77 13.16
N TYR A 182 6.18 14.78 13.89
CA TYR A 182 4.95 14.09 13.51
C TYR A 182 3.77 15.05 13.47
N TYR A 183 3.64 15.89 14.48
CA TYR A 183 2.56 16.87 14.60
C TYR A 183 2.73 18.06 13.64
N ALA A 184 3.96 18.40 13.27
CA ALA A 184 4.24 19.43 12.28
C ALA A 184 4.02 18.96 10.83
N SER A 185 3.95 17.65 10.62
CA SER A 185 3.72 17.05 9.30
C SER A 185 2.23 16.78 9.04
N TRP A 186 1.89 16.41 7.81
CA TRP A 186 0.54 15.99 7.45
C TRP A 186 0.01 14.82 8.30
N LYS A 187 0.90 14.05 8.96
CA LYS A 187 0.52 12.91 9.81
C LYS A 187 -0.18 13.35 11.09
N GLY A 188 0.12 14.54 11.61
CA GLY A 188 -0.55 15.14 12.77
C GLY A 188 -1.90 15.79 12.46
N ASP A 189 -2.19 16.03 11.19
CA ASP A 189 -3.46 16.58 10.73
C ASP A 189 -4.48 15.46 10.49
N LEU A 190 -5.56 15.43 11.28
CA LEU A 190 -6.61 14.40 11.20
C LEU A 190 -7.26 14.32 9.81
N ASN A 191 -7.45 15.46 9.15
CA ASN A 191 -8.08 15.52 7.83
C ASN A 191 -7.15 14.94 6.73
N LYS A 192 -5.84 14.93 6.98
CA LYS A 192 -4.84 14.43 6.02
C LYS A 192 -4.38 13.01 6.31
N SER A 193 -4.33 12.62 7.57
CA SER A 193 -3.85 11.31 7.98
C SER A 193 -4.97 10.29 8.27
N GLY A 194 -6.16 10.76 8.65
CA GLY A 194 -7.24 9.95 9.18
C GLY A 194 -7.06 9.58 10.65
N GLY A 195 -6.04 10.14 11.32
CA GLY A 195 -5.71 9.87 12.72
C GLY A 195 -5.02 8.53 12.95
N ILE A 196 -4.78 8.22 14.23
CA ILE A 196 -3.97 7.05 14.64
C ILE A 196 -4.62 5.73 14.23
N ALA A 197 -5.93 5.60 14.42
CA ALA A 197 -6.65 4.37 14.07
C ALA A 197 -6.53 4.06 12.58
N THR A 198 -6.65 5.06 11.71
CA THR A 198 -6.56 4.90 10.26
C THR A 198 -5.10 4.77 9.78
N ASN A 199 -4.20 5.65 10.29
CA ASN A 199 -2.82 5.68 9.78
C ASN A 199 -1.94 4.55 10.32
N ILE A 200 -2.18 4.12 11.56
CA ILE A 200 -1.41 3.08 12.26
C ILE A 200 -2.26 1.82 12.47
N GLY A 201 -3.46 1.99 13.02
CA GLY A 201 -4.35 0.88 13.39
C GLY A 201 -4.75 0.00 12.22
N ILE A 202 -4.81 0.55 10.99
CA ILE A 202 -5.19 -0.20 9.79
C ILE A 202 -4.40 -1.50 9.61
N HIS A 203 -3.11 -1.51 9.93
CA HIS A 203 -2.29 -2.71 9.86
C HIS A 203 -2.81 -3.83 10.77
N PHE A 204 -3.20 -3.48 11.99
CA PHE A 204 -3.67 -4.43 12.99
C PHE A 204 -5.11 -4.85 12.71
N PHE A 205 -5.97 -3.91 12.35
CA PHE A 205 -7.38 -4.20 12.01
C PHE A 205 -7.49 -5.09 10.78
N ASP A 206 -6.66 -4.84 9.77
CA ASP A 206 -6.55 -5.70 8.61
C ASP A 206 -6.06 -7.10 8.96
N MET A 207 -4.98 -7.20 9.74
CA MET A 207 -4.43 -8.47 10.21
C MET A 207 -5.46 -9.27 11.01
N LEU A 208 -6.13 -8.63 11.96
CA LEU A 208 -7.15 -9.27 12.79
C LEU A 208 -8.33 -9.76 11.97
N SER A 209 -8.83 -8.94 11.05
CA SER A 209 -9.93 -9.33 10.16
C SER A 209 -9.54 -10.48 9.24
N TRP A 210 -8.29 -10.49 8.76
CA TRP A 210 -7.75 -11.56 7.92
C TRP A 210 -7.61 -12.89 8.65
N ILE A 211 -7.33 -12.87 9.97
CA ILE A 211 -7.17 -14.07 10.80
C ILE A 211 -8.51 -14.56 11.33
N PHE A 212 -9.35 -13.66 11.89
CA PHE A 212 -10.52 -13.99 12.70
C PHE A 212 -11.86 -13.74 11.99
N GLY A 213 -11.81 -13.33 10.72
CA GLY A 213 -13.00 -13.14 9.88
C GLY A 213 -13.56 -11.72 9.92
N GLU A 214 -14.74 -11.54 9.33
CA GLU A 214 -15.37 -10.25 9.08
C GLU A 214 -15.72 -9.48 10.36
N VAL A 215 -15.71 -8.16 10.24
CA VAL A 215 -16.13 -7.25 11.30
C VAL A 215 -17.64 -7.31 11.46
N GLN A 216 -18.09 -7.68 12.66
CA GLN A 216 -19.52 -7.72 13.04
C GLN A 216 -19.95 -6.44 13.80
N GLN A 217 -19.02 -5.86 14.58
CA GLN A 217 -19.27 -4.65 15.35
C GLN A 217 -17.97 -3.89 15.56
N ASN A 218 -18.04 -2.56 15.51
CA ASN A 218 -16.94 -1.68 15.86
C ASN A 218 -17.45 -0.55 16.75
N ILE A 219 -16.77 -0.32 17.88
CA ILE A 219 -17.05 0.78 18.82
C ILE A 219 -15.74 1.50 19.09
N VAL A 220 -15.75 2.80 18.87
CA VAL A 220 -14.62 3.68 19.25
C VAL A 220 -14.97 4.36 20.56
N HIS A 221 -14.21 4.09 21.62
CA HIS A 221 -14.43 4.68 22.95
C HIS A 221 -13.64 5.98 23.12
N VAL A 222 -12.43 6.05 22.55
CA VAL A 222 -11.53 7.19 22.66
C VAL A 222 -10.90 7.45 21.29
N GLN A 223 -10.90 8.70 20.87
CA GLN A 223 -10.16 9.19 19.72
C GLN A 223 -9.68 10.60 19.98
N THR A 224 -8.37 10.76 20.15
CA THR A 224 -7.69 12.03 20.33
C THR A 224 -6.57 12.17 19.29
N HIS A 225 -5.80 13.26 19.36
CA HIS A 225 -4.67 13.48 18.46
C HIS A 225 -3.51 12.50 18.70
N ASP A 226 -3.40 11.92 19.90
CA ASP A 226 -2.27 11.08 20.33
C ASP A 226 -2.64 9.64 20.69
N ARG A 227 -3.94 9.31 20.82
CA ARG A 227 -4.41 7.98 21.18
C ARG A 227 -5.77 7.64 20.60
N ALA A 228 -6.03 6.36 20.46
CA ALA A 228 -7.34 5.83 20.11
C ALA A 228 -7.57 4.48 20.82
N ALA A 229 -8.80 4.22 21.23
CA ALA A 229 -9.16 2.95 21.88
C ALA A 229 -10.58 2.55 21.51
N GLY A 230 -10.84 1.25 21.54
CA GLY A 230 -12.17 0.76 21.24
C GLY A 230 -12.33 -0.75 21.37
N TYR A 231 -13.42 -1.21 20.82
CA TYR A 231 -13.82 -2.61 20.76
C TYR A 231 -14.15 -3.01 19.34
N LEU A 232 -13.69 -4.18 18.94
CA LEU A 232 -13.95 -4.77 17.63
C LEU A 232 -14.44 -6.20 17.82
N LYS A 233 -15.63 -6.53 17.32
CA LYS A 233 -16.16 -7.89 17.26
C LYS A 233 -15.96 -8.44 15.85
N LEU A 234 -15.26 -9.55 15.75
CA LEU A 234 -15.03 -10.31 14.53
C LEU A 234 -15.81 -11.65 14.60
N GLN A 235 -15.88 -12.40 13.51
CA GLN A 235 -16.55 -13.70 13.49
C GLN A 235 -16.01 -14.66 14.55
N LYS A 236 -14.67 -14.73 14.74
CA LYS A 236 -14.00 -15.62 15.69
C LYS A 236 -13.28 -14.90 16.83
N ALA A 237 -13.46 -13.58 17.01
CA ALA A 237 -12.78 -12.84 18.06
C ALA A 237 -13.55 -11.64 18.61
N ARG A 238 -13.29 -11.33 19.88
CA ARG A 238 -13.64 -10.10 20.57
C ARG A 238 -12.33 -9.39 20.92
N VAL A 239 -12.15 -8.18 20.40
CA VAL A 239 -10.87 -7.44 20.49
C VAL A 239 -11.08 -6.16 21.26
N ARG A 240 -10.39 -5.97 22.37
CA ARG A 240 -10.17 -4.66 22.98
C ARG A 240 -8.88 -4.11 22.40
N TRP A 241 -8.91 -2.89 21.90
CA TRP A 241 -7.73 -2.32 21.27
C TRP A 241 -7.41 -0.93 21.82
N PHE A 242 -6.11 -0.69 21.96
CA PHE A 242 -5.54 0.58 22.37
C PHE A 242 -4.32 0.93 21.52
N LEU A 243 -4.30 2.14 20.96
CA LEU A 243 -3.21 2.67 20.15
C LEU A 243 -2.78 4.02 20.71
N SER A 244 -1.48 4.24 20.85
CA SER A 244 -0.92 5.53 21.28
C SER A 244 0.37 5.84 20.55
N ILE A 245 0.61 7.14 20.32
CA ILE A 245 1.86 7.70 19.79
C ILE A 245 2.61 8.57 20.80
N ASN A 246 2.19 8.50 22.06
CA ASN A 246 2.80 9.19 23.17
C ASN A 246 3.36 8.22 24.22
#